data_c027bafc7a0d9d49a7e454a50dba786f
#
_entry.id   c027bafc7a0d9d49a7e454a50dba786f
#
_cell.length_a   1.000
_cell.length_b   1.000
_cell.length_c   1.000
_cell.angle_alpha   90.00
_cell.angle_beta   90.00
_cell.angle_gamma   90.00
#
_symmetry.space_group_name_H-M   'P 1'
#
loop_
_entity.id
_entity.type
_entity.pdbx_description
1 polymer ?
#
loop_
_entity_poly.entity_id
_entity_poly.type
_entity_poly.pdbx_seq_one_letter_code
_entity_poly.pdbx_strand_id
1 'polypeptide(L)'
;VNRSAATPLPSGEALSPAQRSEFFKLYARQFRGVAGALQALASMPDFNRQMENLSAAAQRVVDTNAQYSELTFAADEARSNGELTRYSTLRQQMAAKGEQYQQAVIAREQAKSAFVQALKRTPEARYLDDDALLFIASWIDRRTHNNPEKLTAAGQAANLFRDLAGHFDAAAANPGASQ
;
A
#
# COMPACT_ATOMS: atom_id res chain seq x y z
N VAL A 1 -19.59 -24.26 8.86
CA VAL A 1 -18.67 -23.56 7.93
C VAL A 1 -19.51 -22.91 6.86
N ASN A 2 -20.04 -21.71 7.11
CA ASN A 2 -20.73 -20.92 6.08
C ASN A 2 -19.73 -19.96 5.45
N ARG A 3 -19.24 -20.31 4.27
CA ARG A 3 -18.66 -19.35 3.34
C ARG A 3 -19.79 -18.42 2.92
N SER A 4 -19.80 -17.18 3.39
CA SER A 4 -20.56 -16.11 2.74
C SER A 4 -20.02 -15.99 1.32
N ALA A 5 -20.79 -16.45 0.38
CA ALA A 5 -20.52 -16.24 -1.03
C ALA A 5 -20.46 -14.74 -1.28
N ALA A 6 -19.32 -14.23 -1.69
CA ALA A 6 -19.22 -12.88 -2.20
C ALA A 6 -20.20 -12.76 -3.36
N THR A 7 -21.20 -11.90 -3.19
CA THR A 7 -22.17 -11.62 -4.26
C THR A 7 -21.37 -11.04 -5.43
N PRO A 8 -21.39 -11.67 -6.61
CA PRO A 8 -20.69 -11.14 -7.77
C PRO A 8 -21.24 -9.74 -8.08
N LEU A 9 -20.33 -8.78 -8.30
CA LEU A 9 -20.69 -7.47 -8.79
C LEU A 9 -21.52 -7.61 -10.07
N PRO A 10 -22.70 -6.99 -10.15
CA PRO A 10 -23.49 -7.04 -11.36
C PRO A 10 -22.73 -6.42 -12.52
N SER A 11 -22.51 -7.20 -13.57
CA SER A 11 -21.85 -6.79 -14.79
C SER A 11 -22.65 -5.70 -15.48
N GLY A 12 -22.18 -4.45 -15.44
CA GLY A 12 -22.59 -3.38 -16.36
C GLY A 12 -23.84 -2.60 -16.04
N GLU A 13 -24.65 -2.94 -15.03
CA GLU A 13 -25.78 -2.11 -14.59
C GLU A 13 -25.36 -1.12 -13.51
N ALA A 14 -25.72 0.16 -13.69
CA ALA A 14 -25.47 1.19 -12.68
C ALA A 14 -26.26 0.86 -11.39
N LEU A 15 -25.55 0.75 -10.26
CA LEU A 15 -26.16 0.49 -8.95
C LEU A 15 -27.25 1.53 -8.65
N SER A 16 -28.40 1.07 -8.13
CA SER A 16 -29.43 1.97 -7.63
C SER A 16 -28.93 2.84 -6.48
N PRO A 17 -29.52 4.01 -6.19
CA PRO A 17 -29.13 4.84 -5.06
C PRO A 17 -29.12 4.09 -3.73
N ALA A 18 -30.11 3.21 -3.51
CA ALA A 18 -30.17 2.38 -2.31
C ALA A 18 -29.01 1.37 -2.22
N GLN A 19 -28.68 0.70 -3.32
CA GLN A 19 -27.54 -0.23 -3.39
C GLN A 19 -26.22 0.50 -3.18
N ARG A 20 -26.05 1.70 -3.75
CA ARG A 20 -24.87 2.55 -3.51
C ARG A 20 -24.74 2.95 -2.04
N SER A 21 -25.85 3.34 -1.40
CA SER A 21 -25.85 3.69 0.02
C SER A 21 -25.41 2.50 0.87
N GLU A 22 -25.94 1.30 0.66
CA GLU A 22 -25.55 0.11 1.41
C GLU A 22 -24.07 -0.26 1.18
N PHE A 23 -23.60 -0.11 -0.05
CA PHE A 23 -22.18 -0.32 -0.39
C PHE A 23 -21.27 0.65 0.36
N PHE A 24 -21.59 1.94 0.39
CA PHE A 24 -20.83 2.93 1.13
C PHE A 24 -20.85 2.69 2.65
N LYS A 25 -22.00 2.27 3.23
CA LYS A 25 -22.08 1.88 4.63
C LYS A 25 -21.17 0.69 4.97
N LEU A 26 -21.09 -0.29 4.06
CA LEU A 26 -20.19 -1.43 4.22
C LEU A 26 -18.73 -0.97 4.25
N TYR A 27 -18.31 -0.12 3.31
CA TYR A 27 -16.96 0.43 3.29
C TYR A 27 -16.65 1.27 4.53
N ALA A 28 -17.57 2.13 4.95
CA ALA A 28 -17.40 2.92 6.17
C ALA A 28 -17.15 2.02 7.38
N ARG A 29 -17.91 0.91 7.50
CA ARG A 29 -17.72 -0.07 8.59
C ARG A 29 -16.37 -0.75 8.53
N GLN A 30 -15.93 -1.18 7.33
CA GLN A 30 -14.62 -1.81 7.13
C GLN A 30 -13.49 -0.84 7.51
N PHE A 31 -13.53 0.39 7.04
CA PHE A 31 -12.49 1.37 7.35
C PHE A 31 -12.44 1.74 8.84
N ARG A 32 -13.58 1.76 9.54
CA ARG A 32 -13.59 1.91 11.02
C ARG A 32 -12.93 0.71 11.70
N GLY A 33 -13.20 -0.50 11.24
CA GLY A 33 -12.55 -1.70 11.76
C GLY A 33 -11.02 -1.62 11.61
N VAL A 34 -10.55 -1.20 10.45
CA VAL A 34 -9.13 -0.95 10.17
C VAL A 34 -8.56 0.11 11.10
N ALA A 35 -9.24 1.25 11.23
CA ALA A 35 -8.80 2.34 12.10
C ALA A 35 -8.69 1.88 13.56
N GLY A 36 -9.66 1.10 14.05
CA GLY A 36 -9.64 0.51 15.40
C GLY A 36 -8.45 -0.43 15.59
N ALA A 37 -8.19 -1.33 14.63
CA ALA A 37 -7.07 -2.24 14.66
C ALA A 37 -5.71 -1.49 14.70
N LEU A 38 -5.54 -0.49 13.84
CA LEU A 38 -4.33 0.32 13.80
C LEU A 38 -4.14 1.14 15.08
N GLN A 39 -5.23 1.66 15.66
CA GLN A 39 -5.17 2.39 16.93
C GLN A 39 -4.74 1.49 18.09
N ALA A 40 -5.26 0.26 18.17
CA ALA A 40 -4.84 -0.73 19.16
C ALA A 40 -3.36 -1.10 19.01
N LEU A 41 -2.90 -1.24 17.77
CA LEU A 41 -1.52 -1.56 17.43
C LEU A 41 -0.56 -0.38 17.66
N ALA A 42 -1.05 0.86 17.61
CA ALA A 42 -0.22 2.06 17.81
C ALA A 42 0.49 2.08 19.16
N SER A 43 -0.07 1.40 20.16
CA SER A 43 0.52 1.24 21.49
C SER A 43 1.55 0.10 21.58
N MET A 44 1.73 -0.69 20.53
CA MET A 44 2.64 -1.84 20.50
C MET A 44 3.96 -1.47 19.82
N PRO A 45 5.10 -1.43 20.55
CA PRO A 45 6.41 -1.03 19.97
C PRO A 45 6.82 -1.89 18.76
N ASP A 46 6.55 -3.19 18.80
CA ASP A 46 6.91 -4.11 17.71
C ASP A 46 6.12 -3.83 16.43
N PHE A 47 4.90 -3.35 16.54
CA PHE A 47 4.10 -2.99 15.38
C PHE A 47 4.59 -1.71 14.70
N ASN A 48 4.91 -0.68 15.48
CA ASN A 48 5.51 0.55 14.95
C ASN A 48 6.81 0.22 14.20
N ARG A 49 7.63 -0.67 14.75
CA ARG A 49 8.83 -1.16 14.05
C ARG A 49 8.53 -1.84 12.71
N GLN A 50 7.44 -2.60 12.62
CA GLN A 50 7.03 -3.22 11.36
C GLN A 50 6.52 -2.21 10.34
N MET A 51 5.80 -1.17 10.78
CA MET A 51 5.42 -0.04 9.94
C MET A 51 6.64 0.70 9.39
N GLU A 52 7.61 0.98 10.25
CA GLU A 52 8.89 1.60 9.86
C GLU A 52 9.66 0.73 8.88
N ASN A 53 9.72 -0.58 9.11
CA ASN A 53 10.37 -1.53 8.21
C ASN A 53 9.70 -1.57 6.82
N LEU A 54 8.36 -1.57 6.77
CA LEU A 54 7.61 -1.52 5.52
C LEU A 54 7.88 -0.20 4.78
N SER A 55 7.85 0.92 5.51
CA SER A 55 8.16 2.24 4.98
C SER A 55 9.58 2.32 4.40
N ALA A 56 10.57 1.85 5.17
CA ALA A 56 11.97 1.83 4.73
C ALA A 56 12.20 0.89 3.53
N ALA A 57 11.53 -0.26 3.51
CA ALA A 57 11.62 -1.20 2.40
C ALA A 57 10.99 -0.63 1.11
N ALA A 58 9.85 0.05 1.22
CA ALA A 58 9.21 0.75 0.10
C ALA A 58 10.13 1.87 -0.45
N GLN A 59 10.73 2.67 0.43
CA GLN A 59 11.65 3.74 0.03
C GLN A 59 12.88 3.18 -0.70
N ARG A 60 13.45 2.07 -0.25
CA ARG A 60 14.59 1.44 -0.93
C ARG A 60 14.26 1.03 -2.37
N VAL A 61 13.04 0.55 -2.64
CA VAL A 61 12.60 0.24 -4.00
C VAL A 61 12.61 1.49 -4.88
N VAL A 62 12.12 2.62 -4.36
CA VAL A 62 12.13 3.91 -5.07
C VAL A 62 13.55 4.35 -5.39
N ASP A 63 14.41 4.37 -4.36
CA ASP A 63 15.77 4.87 -4.48
C ASP A 63 16.60 4.01 -5.45
N THR A 64 16.48 2.68 -5.35
CA THR A 64 17.19 1.78 -6.27
C THR A 64 16.67 1.88 -7.69
N ASN A 65 15.37 2.08 -7.90
CA ASN A 65 14.80 2.30 -9.21
C ASN A 65 15.27 3.62 -9.83
N ALA A 66 15.29 4.70 -9.06
CA ALA A 66 15.79 6.00 -9.51
C ALA A 66 17.25 5.90 -9.95
N GLN A 67 18.12 5.28 -9.13
CA GLN A 67 19.52 5.08 -9.44
C GLN A 67 19.72 4.18 -10.69
N TYR A 68 18.90 3.16 -10.86
CA TYR A 68 18.93 2.33 -12.07
C TYR A 68 18.56 3.15 -13.32
N SER A 69 17.55 4.01 -13.23
CA SER A 69 17.12 4.87 -14.32
C SER A 69 18.21 5.89 -14.70
N GLU A 70 18.87 6.50 -13.72
CA GLU A 70 20.00 7.43 -13.95
C GLU A 70 21.15 6.74 -14.70
N LEU A 71 21.51 5.51 -14.29
CA LEU A 71 22.52 4.72 -14.98
C LEU A 71 22.11 4.36 -16.41
N THR A 72 20.83 4.11 -16.65
CA THR A 72 20.29 3.83 -17.98
C THR A 72 20.48 5.04 -18.90
N PHE A 73 20.07 6.23 -18.43
CA PHE A 73 20.27 7.49 -19.19
C PHE A 73 21.75 7.76 -19.49
N ALA A 74 22.61 7.60 -18.48
CA ALA A 74 24.05 7.81 -18.67
C ALA A 74 24.68 6.80 -19.66
N ALA A 75 24.20 5.55 -19.66
CA ALA A 75 24.65 4.53 -20.60
C ALA A 75 24.21 4.83 -22.03
N ASP A 76 22.97 5.29 -22.23
CA ASP A 76 22.46 5.67 -23.54
C ASP A 76 23.21 6.89 -24.10
N GLU A 77 23.53 7.87 -23.26
CA GLU A 77 24.36 9.02 -23.62
C GLU A 77 25.78 8.57 -24.05
N ALA A 78 26.45 7.76 -23.23
CA ALA A 78 27.79 7.26 -23.54
C ALA A 78 27.82 6.46 -24.86
N ARG A 79 26.78 5.65 -25.10
CA ARG A 79 26.62 4.92 -26.36
C ARG A 79 26.48 5.86 -27.55
N SER A 80 25.64 6.88 -27.43
CA SER A 80 25.37 7.86 -28.48
C SER A 80 26.62 8.67 -28.82
N ASN A 81 27.48 8.95 -27.83
CA ASN A 81 28.74 9.66 -27.98
C ASN A 81 29.91 8.78 -28.43
N GLY A 82 29.71 7.47 -28.62
CA GLY A 82 30.76 6.53 -28.99
C GLY A 82 31.74 6.20 -27.86
N GLU A 83 31.44 6.51 -26.62
CA GLU A 83 32.27 6.30 -25.43
C GLU A 83 32.19 4.83 -24.94
N LEU A 84 32.69 3.89 -25.73
CA LEU A 84 32.48 2.43 -25.54
C LEU A 84 32.97 1.93 -24.18
N THR A 85 34.11 2.43 -23.68
CA THR A 85 34.62 2.03 -22.35
C THR A 85 33.70 2.49 -21.23
N ARG A 86 33.24 3.74 -21.27
CA ARG A 86 32.27 4.30 -20.31
C ARG A 86 30.94 3.54 -20.36
N TYR A 87 30.46 3.26 -21.57
CA TYR A 87 29.25 2.47 -21.77
C TYR A 87 29.37 1.07 -21.13
N SER A 88 30.50 0.36 -21.35
CA SER A 88 30.73 -0.95 -20.75
C SER A 88 30.72 -0.90 -19.22
N THR A 89 31.38 0.08 -18.62
CA THR A 89 31.40 0.29 -17.16
C THR A 89 29.99 0.57 -16.62
N LEU A 90 29.22 1.44 -17.27
CA LEU A 90 27.86 1.76 -16.87
C LEU A 90 26.94 0.54 -16.97
N ARG A 91 27.10 -0.31 -17.99
CA ARG A 91 26.36 -1.58 -18.13
C ARG A 91 26.63 -2.55 -16.96
N GLN A 92 27.86 -2.63 -16.49
CA GLN A 92 28.18 -3.44 -15.29
C GLN A 92 27.53 -2.87 -14.03
N GLN A 93 27.57 -1.55 -13.86
CA GLN A 93 26.91 -0.87 -12.73
C GLN A 93 25.39 -1.07 -12.79
N MET A 94 24.77 -1.01 -13.97
CA MET A 94 23.34 -1.29 -14.17
C MET A 94 22.98 -2.72 -13.76
N ALA A 95 23.79 -3.72 -14.10
CA ALA A 95 23.54 -5.11 -13.71
C ALA A 95 23.53 -5.26 -12.19
N ALA A 96 24.56 -4.72 -11.50
CA ALA A 96 24.63 -4.74 -10.04
C ALA A 96 23.45 -3.98 -9.38
N LYS A 97 23.07 -2.85 -9.96
CA LYS A 97 21.94 -2.05 -9.46
C LYS A 97 20.60 -2.75 -9.70
N GLY A 98 20.45 -3.48 -10.82
CA GLY A 98 19.28 -4.31 -11.12
C GLY A 98 19.09 -5.42 -10.09
N GLU A 99 20.17 -6.07 -9.65
CA GLU A 99 20.11 -7.05 -8.55
C GLU A 99 19.67 -6.41 -7.23
N GLN A 100 20.24 -5.24 -6.89
CA GLN A 100 19.84 -4.49 -5.70
C GLN A 100 18.36 -4.10 -5.72
N TYR A 101 17.85 -3.71 -6.89
CA TYR A 101 16.43 -3.40 -7.07
C TYR A 101 15.55 -4.64 -6.83
N GLN A 102 15.92 -5.79 -7.40
CA GLN A 102 15.17 -7.03 -7.17
C GLN A 102 15.16 -7.43 -5.69
N GLN A 103 16.32 -7.33 -5.01
CA GLN A 103 16.40 -7.59 -3.58
C GLN A 103 15.54 -6.61 -2.76
N ALA A 104 15.50 -5.33 -3.15
CA ALA A 104 14.65 -4.34 -2.50
C ALA A 104 13.15 -4.66 -2.68
N VAL A 105 12.73 -5.13 -3.87
CA VAL A 105 11.34 -5.57 -4.13
C VAL A 105 10.98 -6.77 -3.26
N ILE A 106 11.85 -7.78 -3.17
CA ILE A 106 11.62 -8.95 -2.31
C ILE A 106 11.50 -8.53 -0.85
N ALA A 107 12.41 -7.67 -0.37
CA ALA A 107 12.39 -7.19 1.01
C ALA A 107 11.10 -6.39 1.32
N ARG A 108 10.58 -5.61 0.37
CA ARG A 108 9.30 -4.91 0.51
C ARG A 108 8.13 -5.89 0.64
N GLU A 109 8.06 -6.93 -0.19
CA GLU A 109 6.98 -7.92 -0.11
C GLU A 109 7.05 -8.74 1.20
N GLN A 110 8.26 -9.04 1.69
CA GLN A 110 8.45 -9.67 3.00
C GLN A 110 7.97 -8.76 4.14
N ALA A 111 8.34 -7.47 4.13
CA ALA A 111 7.89 -6.50 5.12
C ALA A 111 6.37 -6.33 5.10
N LYS A 112 5.75 -6.29 3.91
CA LYS A 112 4.31 -6.24 3.72
C LYS A 112 3.60 -7.48 4.29
N SER A 113 4.13 -8.66 4.02
CA SER A 113 3.61 -9.91 4.58
C SER A 113 3.71 -9.94 6.11
N ALA A 114 4.84 -9.52 6.67
CA ALA A 114 5.03 -9.44 8.12
C ALA A 114 4.04 -8.46 8.77
N PHE A 115 3.80 -7.32 8.13
CA PHE A 115 2.80 -6.35 8.57
C PHE A 115 1.39 -6.95 8.58
N VAL A 116 0.96 -7.62 7.50
CA VAL A 116 -0.34 -8.30 7.41
C VAL A 116 -0.48 -9.36 8.50
N GLN A 117 0.56 -10.16 8.76
CA GLN A 117 0.55 -11.17 9.80
C GLN A 117 0.43 -10.57 11.22
N ALA A 118 1.03 -9.41 11.44
CA ALA A 118 0.87 -8.69 12.71
C ALA A 118 -0.57 -8.17 12.88
N LEU A 119 -1.17 -7.61 11.84
CA LEU A 119 -2.57 -7.20 11.83
C LEU A 119 -3.50 -8.37 12.18
N LYS A 120 -3.31 -9.53 11.54
CA LYS A 120 -4.13 -10.74 11.79
C LYS A 120 -4.11 -11.21 13.24
N ARG A 121 -3.06 -10.91 13.98
CA ARG A 121 -2.92 -11.30 15.39
C ARG A 121 -3.69 -10.39 16.35
N THR A 122 -4.20 -9.24 15.89
CA THR A 122 -4.93 -8.34 16.76
C THR A 122 -6.41 -8.71 16.83
N PRO A 123 -7.03 -8.66 18.03
CA PRO A 123 -8.44 -8.98 18.19
C PRO A 123 -9.35 -8.11 17.33
N GLU A 124 -8.99 -6.84 17.12
CA GLU A 124 -9.76 -5.87 16.35
C GLU A 124 -9.74 -6.18 14.86
N ALA A 125 -8.66 -6.81 14.36
CA ALA A 125 -8.55 -7.20 12.95
C ALA A 125 -9.22 -8.54 12.61
N ARG A 126 -9.68 -9.30 13.60
CA ARG A 126 -10.31 -10.63 13.39
C ARG A 126 -11.54 -10.62 12.48
N TYR A 127 -12.16 -9.47 12.30
CA TYR A 127 -13.33 -9.29 11.44
C TYR A 127 -12.97 -8.86 10.01
N LEU A 128 -11.69 -8.58 9.75
CA LEU A 128 -11.18 -8.21 8.44
C LEU A 128 -10.81 -9.48 7.68
N ASP A 129 -11.25 -9.59 6.45
CA ASP A 129 -10.83 -10.64 5.55
C ASP A 129 -9.40 -10.38 5.01
N ASP A 130 -8.84 -11.38 4.35
CA ASP A 130 -7.48 -11.29 3.81
C ASP A 130 -7.35 -10.20 2.76
N ASP A 131 -8.40 -9.95 1.97
CA ASP A 131 -8.41 -8.91 0.94
C ASP A 131 -8.37 -7.51 1.57
N ALA A 132 -9.12 -7.27 2.65
CA ALA A 132 -9.07 -6.03 3.40
C ALA A 132 -7.69 -5.79 4.01
N LEU A 133 -7.06 -6.82 4.58
CA LEU A 133 -5.71 -6.73 5.16
C LEU A 133 -4.64 -6.43 4.10
N LEU A 134 -4.72 -7.08 2.94
CA LEU A 134 -3.84 -6.82 1.80
C LEU A 134 -4.06 -5.41 1.23
N PHE A 135 -5.31 -4.95 1.18
CA PHE A 135 -5.64 -3.59 0.77
C PHE A 135 -4.97 -2.56 1.69
N ILE A 136 -5.05 -2.74 3.02
CA ILE A 136 -4.42 -1.87 4.01
C ILE A 136 -2.90 -1.83 3.79
N ALA A 137 -2.26 -2.99 3.70
CA ALA A 137 -0.83 -3.08 3.49
C ALA A 137 -0.39 -2.41 2.17
N SER A 138 -1.14 -2.62 1.10
CA SER A 138 -0.88 -2.02 -0.21
C SER A 138 -1.15 -0.52 -0.23
N TRP A 139 -2.11 -0.04 0.54
CA TRP A 139 -2.41 1.38 0.68
C TRP A 139 -1.31 2.10 1.46
N ILE A 140 -0.82 1.52 2.56
CA ILE A 140 0.31 2.04 3.33
C ILE A 140 1.57 2.07 2.46
N ASP A 141 1.87 0.99 1.75
CA ASP A 141 2.99 0.90 0.81
C ASP A 141 2.97 2.03 -0.23
N ARG A 142 1.82 2.27 -0.87
CA ARG A 142 1.64 3.35 -1.84
C ARG A 142 1.76 4.75 -1.25
N ARG A 143 1.26 4.96 -0.04
CA ARG A 143 1.33 6.25 0.64
C ARG A 143 2.73 6.56 1.12
N THR A 144 3.45 5.56 1.58
CA THR A 144 4.86 5.67 1.96
C THR A 144 5.73 6.02 0.75
N HIS A 145 5.46 5.39 -0.40
CA HIS A 145 6.13 5.68 -1.66
C HIS A 145 5.97 7.14 -2.11
N ASN A 146 4.78 7.72 -1.90
CA ASN A 146 4.48 9.09 -2.32
C ASN A 146 4.81 10.16 -1.26
N ASN A 147 4.95 9.76 0.01
CA ASN A 147 5.18 10.70 1.11
C ASN A 147 5.67 9.97 2.38
N PRO A 148 6.95 9.56 2.41
CA PRO A 148 7.50 8.69 3.45
C PRO A 148 7.43 9.28 4.87
N GLU A 149 7.44 10.62 5.01
CA GLU A 149 7.48 11.27 6.33
C GLU A 149 6.15 11.24 7.10
N LYS A 150 5.01 10.93 6.44
CA LYS A 150 3.68 11.10 7.04
C LYS A 150 3.07 9.83 7.64
N LEU A 151 3.68 8.66 7.51
CA LEU A 151 3.06 7.39 7.90
C LEU A 151 3.87 6.53 8.87
N THR A 152 4.81 7.13 9.59
CA THR A 152 5.69 6.41 10.54
C THR A 152 4.98 5.92 11.81
N ALA A 153 3.76 6.39 12.11
CA ALA A 153 3.01 5.97 13.29
C ALA A 153 1.66 5.32 12.92
N ALA A 154 1.38 4.15 13.49
CA ALA A 154 0.11 3.46 13.31
C ALA A 154 -1.10 4.32 13.69
N GLY A 155 -0.95 5.23 14.68
CA GLY A 155 -1.97 6.18 15.05
C GLY A 155 -2.31 7.19 13.95
N GLN A 156 -1.34 7.65 13.18
CA GLN A 156 -1.57 8.53 12.03
C GLN A 156 -2.32 7.79 10.91
N ALA A 157 -1.94 6.54 10.64
CA ALA A 157 -2.64 5.70 9.70
C ALA A 157 -4.10 5.44 10.16
N ALA A 158 -4.32 5.19 11.45
CA ALA A 158 -5.66 5.02 12.01
C ALA A 158 -6.55 6.25 11.79
N ASN A 159 -6.02 7.47 11.94
CA ASN A 159 -6.76 8.70 11.69
C ASN A 159 -7.18 8.81 10.21
N LEU A 160 -6.28 8.50 9.29
CA LEU A 160 -6.60 8.53 7.85
C LEU A 160 -7.72 7.54 7.49
N PHE A 161 -7.72 6.33 8.05
CA PHE A 161 -8.80 5.37 7.81
C PHE A 161 -10.11 5.79 8.47
N ARG A 162 -10.05 6.51 9.59
CA ARG A 162 -11.25 7.09 10.23
C ARG A 162 -11.85 8.20 9.37
N ASP A 163 -11.02 9.05 8.80
CA ASP A 163 -11.45 10.12 7.90
C ASP A 163 -12.08 9.53 6.61
N LEU A 164 -11.47 8.49 6.03
CA LEU A 164 -12.05 7.76 4.90
C LEU A 164 -13.42 7.16 5.26
N ALA A 165 -13.57 6.57 6.44
CA ALA A 165 -14.87 6.05 6.90
C ALA A 165 -15.92 7.18 6.96
N GLY A 166 -15.54 8.35 7.45
CA GLY A 166 -16.42 9.53 7.49
C GLY A 166 -16.87 9.98 6.11
N HIS A 167 -15.97 9.97 5.11
CA HIS A 167 -16.32 10.27 3.72
C HIS A 167 -17.31 9.27 3.14
N PHE A 168 -17.15 7.97 3.40
CA PHE A 168 -18.10 6.96 2.96
C PHE A 168 -19.47 7.06 3.65
N ASP A 169 -19.52 7.46 4.93
CA ASP A 169 -20.80 7.75 5.59
C ASP A 169 -21.52 8.94 4.97
N ALA A 170 -20.80 10.02 4.66
CA ALA A 170 -21.36 11.18 3.99
C ALA A 170 -21.89 10.82 2.60
N ALA A 171 -21.15 10.00 1.84
CA ALA A 171 -21.59 9.50 0.54
C ALA A 171 -22.80 8.56 0.66
N ALA A 172 -22.87 7.74 1.71
CA ALA A 172 -24.04 6.88 1.98
C ALA A 172 -25.31 7.69 2.30
N ALA A 173 -25.17 8.84 2.96
CA ALA A 173 -26.29 9.74 3.27
C ALA A 173 -26.79 10.50 2.03
N ASN A 174 -25.93 10.72 1.03
CA ASN A 174 -26.24 11.46 -0.21
C ASN A 174 -25.85 10.65 -1.46
N PRO A 175 -26.47 9.49 -1.72
CA PRO A 175 -26.04 8.58 -2.80
C PRO A 175 -26.29 9.13 -4.23
N GLY A 176 -26.99 10.26 -4.37
CA GLY A 176 -27.24 10.93 -5.64
C GLY A 176 -26.28 12.09 -5.97
N ALA A 177 -25.45 12.53 -5.02
CA ALA A 177 -24.56 13.68 -5.22
C ALA A 177 -23.22 13.34 -5.90
N SER A 178 -22.94 12.06 -6.14
CA SER A 178 -21.71 11.58 -6.81
C SER A 178 -22.02 11.29 -8.29
N GLN A 179 -22.14 12.33 -9.11
CA GLN A 179 -22.03 12.26 -10.57
C GLN A 179 -20.77 13.00 -11.00
#